data_dc408af68ec894b53f79e8be99c5eba4
#
_entry.id   dc408af68ec894b53f79e8be99c5eba4
#
_cell.length_a   1.000
_cell.length_b   1.000
_cell.length_c   1.000
_cell.angle_alpha   90.00
_cell.angle_beta   90.00
_cell.angle_gamma   90.00
#
_symmetry.space_group_name_H-M   'P 1'
#
loop_
_entity.id
_entity.type
_entity.pdbx_description
1 polymer ?
#
loop_
_entity_poly.entity_id
_entity_poly.type
_entity_poly.pdbx_seq_one_letter_code
_entity_poly.pdbx_strand_id
1 'polypeptide(L)'
;MITSVQILSLLDQGLVDYSQVDALQRSLHEEVLAGGEDTLIVSQFTPTWTAGRHTKPQDIPSTTIPVIRTDRAGSATWHGPGQLVVYPVVRLKEPVDLVQWIRAVEASVIDTVREAWGLPVHR
;
A
#
# COMPACT_ATOMS: atom_id res chain seq x y z
N MET A 1 6.12 11.57 16.30
CA MET A 1 5.14 12.37 15.54
C MET A 1 5.68 12.62 14.14
N ILE A 2 4.86 12.42 13.14
CA ILE A 2 5.20 12.77 11.76
C ILE A 2 5.04 14.28 11.63
N THR A 3 6.13 15.00 11.38
CA THR A 3 6.13 16.46 11.27
C THR A 3 5.96 16.95 9.84
N SER A 4 6.37 16.13 8.86
CA SER A 4 6.16 16.40 7.44
C SER A 4 6.13 15.08 6.67
N VAL A 5 5.30 15.02 5.63
CA VAL A 5 5.17 13.85 4.77
C VAL A 5 5.18 14.33 3.33
N GLN A 6 6.08 13.77 2.53
CA GLN A 6 6.10 13.99 1.10
C GLN A 6 5.03 13.11 0.44
N ILE A 7 4.28 13.66 -0.50
CA ILE A 7 3.33 12.89 -1.32
C ILE A 7 3.94 12.71 -2.71
N LEU A 8 4.19 11.46 -3.07
CA LEU A 8 4.66 11.08 -4.39
C LEU A 8 3.48 10.45 -5.15
N SER A 9 2.79 11.28 -5.92
CA SER A 9 1.64 10.82 -6.70
C SER A 9 2.09 10.37 -8.08
N LEU A 10 1.72 9.15 -8.45
CA LEU A 10 1.93 8.59 -9.78
C LEU A 10 0.64 8.59 -10.61
N LEU A 11 -0.43 9.24 -10.11
CA LEU A 11 -1.75 9.20 -10.75
C LEU A 11 -1.76 9.88 -12.13
N ASP A 12 -0.89 10.87 -12.35
CA ASP A 12 -0.73 11.55 -13.64
C ASP A 12 -0.13 10.64 -14.72
N GLN A 13 0.53 9.55 -14.32
CA GLN A 13 1.06 8.54 -15.23
C GLN A 13 0.00 7.49 -15.65
N GLY A 14 -1.21 7.59 -15.09
CA GLY A 14 -2.25 6.59 -15.31
C GLY A 14 -1.99 5.29 -14.56
N LEU A 15 -2.27 4.16 -15.21
CA LEU A 15 -1.99 2.85 -14.64
C LEU A 15 -0.51 2.54 -14.74
N VAL A 16 0.09 2.13 -13.62
CA VAL A 16 1.52 1.82 -13.54
C VAL A 16 1.75 0.35 -13.26
N ASP A 17 2.95 -0.12 -13.56
CA ASP A 17 3.33 -1.50 -13.30
C ASP A 17 3.62 -1.72 -11.82
N TYR A 18 3.06 -2.80 -11.25
CA TYR A 18 3.24 -3.13 -9.84
C TYR A 18 4.71 -3.28 -9.46
N SER A 19 5.50 -3.96 -10.29
CA SER A 19 6.91 -4.23 -9.98
C SER A 19 7.74 -2.95 -9.93
N GLN A 20 7.42 -1.95 -10.75
CA GLN A 20 8.09 -0.65 -10.71
C GLN A 20 7.83 0.08 -9.40
N VAL A 21 6.57 0.05 -8.92
CA VAL A 21 6.20 0.70 -7.65
C VAL A 21 6.76 -0.07 -6.46
N ASP A 22 6.81 -1.39 -6.53
CA ASP A 22 7.45 -2.21 -5.49
C ASP A 22 8.93 -1.86 -5.34
N ALA A 23 9.65 -1.73 -6.45
CA ALA A 23 11.05 -1.30 -6.44
C ALA A 23 11.22 0.12 -5.87
N LEU A 24 10.34 1.04 -6.24
CA LEU A 24 10.32 2.40 -5.70
C LEU A 24 10.07 2.40 -4.19
N GLN A 25 9.12 1.61 -3.73
CA GLN A 25 8.80 1.48 -2.31
C GLN A 25 10.02 0.99 -1.52
N ARG A 26 10.73 0.00 -2.02
CA ARG A 26 11.94 -0.54 -1.37
C ARG A 26 13.06 0.49 -1.32
N SER A 27 13.26 1.23 -2.40
CA SER A 27 14.26 2.31 -2.46
C SER A 27 13.95 3.42 -1.45
N LEU A 28 12.69 3.87 -1.39
CA LEU A 28 12.26 4.88 -0.42
C LEU A 28 12.34 4.37 1.03
N HIS A 29 12.09 3.10 1.25
CA HIS A 29 12.25 2.50 2.57
C HIS A 29 13.70 2.63 3.06
N GLU A 30 14.68 2.34 2.21
CA GLU A 30 16.10 2.52 2.55
C GLU A 30 16.44 3.98 2.81
N GLU A 31 15.90 4.91 2.00
CA GLU A 31 16.12 6.34 2.20
C GLU A 31 15.56 6.83 3.52
N VAL A 32 14.35 6.41 3.88
CA VAL A 32 13.73 6.79 5.17
C VAL A 32 14.52 6.21 6.34
N LEU A 33 15.00 4.97 6.23
CA LEU A 33 15.88 4.38 7.25
C LEU A 33 17.16 5.19 7.43
N ALA A 34 17.67 5.79 6.37
CA ALA A 34 18.87 6.64 6.41
C ALA A 34 18.59 8.09 6.84
N GLY A 35 17.37 8.40 7.25
CA GLY A 35 16.99 9.73 7.74
C GLY A 35 16.27 10.59 6.70
N GLY A 36 15.89 10.02 5.57
CA GLY A 36 15.09 10.70 4.54
C GLY A 36 13.67 11.00 4.99
N GLU A 37 12.98 11.79 4.19
CA GLU A 37 11.63 12.26 4.48
C GLU A 37 10.60 11.13 4.35
N ASP A 38 9.67 11.05 5.29
CA ASP A 38 8.52 10.17 5.20
C ASP A 38 7.73 10.45 3.93
N THR A 39 7.30 9.40 3.24
CA THR A 39 6.69 9.52 1.91
C THR A 39 5.44 8.65 1.80
N LEU A 40 4.39 9.19 1.19
CA LEU A 40 3.23 8.42 0.74
C LEU A 40 3.33 8.27 -0.78
N ILE A 41 3.31 7.03 -1.26
CA ILE A 41 3.24 6.74 -2.70
C ILE A 41 1.77 6.51 -3.05
N VAL A 42 1.26 7.25 -4.04
CA VAL A 42 -0.14 7.15 -4.49
C VAL A 42 -0.17 6.67 -5.93
N SER A 43 -0.88 5.57 -6.21
CA SER A 43 -0.88 4.96 -7.53
C SER A 43 -2.14 4.17 -7.84
N GLN A 44 -2.35 3.89 -9.12
CA GLN A 44 -3.25 2.87 -9.63
C GLN A 44 -2.44 1.90 -10.49
N PHE A 45 -2.76 0.62 -10.42
CA PHE A 45 -2.00 -0.41 -11.13
C PHE A 45 -2.74 -0.94 -12.35
N THR A 46 -1.98 -1.40 -13.33
CA THR A 46 -2.49 -2.34 -14.32
C THR A 46 -2.98 -3.60 -13.61
N PRO A 47 -3.94 -4.35 -14.18
CA PRO A 47 -4.47 -5.54 -13.52
C PRO A 47 -3.36 -6.51 -13.11
N THR A 48 -3.30 -6.83 -11.83
CA THR A 48 -2.23 -7.66 -11.25
C THR A 48 -2.73 -8.37 -10.00
N TRP A 49 -2.42 -9.66 -9.88
CA TRP A 49 -2.55 -10.39 -8.62
C TRP A 49 -1.22 -10.38 -7.88
N THR A 50 -1.25 -10.09 -6.59
CA THR A 50 -0.08 -10.28 -5.73
C THR A 50 -0.33 -11.47 -4.81
N ALA A 51 0.66 -12.36 -4.71
CA ALA A 51 0.58 -13.53 -3.86
C ALA A 51 1.51 -13.34 -2.66
N GLY A 52 0.93 -13.12 -1.48
CA GLY A 52 1.69 -13.00 -0.23
C GLY A 52 2.24 -14.35 0.25
N ARG A 53 2.98 -14.33 1.35
CA ARG A 53 3.67 -15.52 1.90
C ARG A 53 2.74 -16.66 2.30
N HIS A 54 1.49 -16.35 2.63
CA HIS A 54 0.51 -17.35 3.07
C HIS A 54 -0.44 -17.79 1.96
N THR A 55 -0.13 -17.46 0.70
CA THR A 55 -0.96 -17.84 -0.45
C THR A 55 -0.88 -19.34 -0.68
N LYS A 56 -2.06 -19.97 -0.76
CA LYS A 56 -2.21 -21.38 -1.14
C LYS A 56 -2.57 -21.46 -2.62
N PRO A 57 -2.30 -22.59 -3.30
CA PRO A 57 -2.65 -22.74 -4.72
C PRO A 57 -4.10 -22.42 -5.05
N GLN A 58 -5.05 -22.80 -4.17
CA GLN A 58 -6.47 -22.54 -4.35
C GLN A 58 -6.87 -21.07 -4.17
N ASP A 59 -6.00 -20.24 -3.59
CA ASP A 59 -6.28 -18.82 -3.38
C ASP A 59 -6.07 -17.99 -4.66
N ILE A 60 -5.37 -18.55 -5.63
CA ILE A 60 -5.08 -17.89 -6.91
C ILE A 60 -6.12 -18.35 -7.93
N PRO A 61 -6.95 -17.43 -8.48
CA PRO A 61 -7.94 -17.81 -9.47
C PRO A 61 -7.26 -18.23 -10.77
N SER A 62 -7.96 -19.05 -11.56
CA SER A 62 -7.56 -19.31 -12.95
C SER A 62 -7.69 -18.01 -13.74
N THR A 63 -6.57 -17.47 -14.23
CA THR A 63 -6.54 -16.15 -14.83
C THR A 63 -5.36 -16.00 -15.79
N THR A 64 -5.54 -15.11 -16.78
CA THR A 64 -4.46 -14.64 -17.64
C THR A 64 -3.77 -13.39 -17.09
N ILE A 65 -4.30 -12.83 -15.99
CA ILE A 65 -3.72 -11.67 -15.33
C ILE A 65 -2.43 -12.09 -14.63
N PRO A 66 -1.35 -11.31 -14.74
CA PRO A 66 -0.09 -11.64 -14.07
C PRO A 66 -0.25 -11.84 -12.56
N VAL A 67 0.45 -12.83 -12.03
CA VAL A 67 0.53 -13.11 -10.60
C VAL A 67 1.96 -12.86 -10.14
N ILE A 68 2.15 -11.92 -9.22
CA ILE A 68 3.47 -11.55 -8.70
C ILE A 68 3.57 -12.01 -7.25
N ARG A 69 4.58 -12.80 -6.94
CA ARG A 69 4.85 -13.21 -5.57
C ARG A 69 5.54 -12.09 -4.80
N THR A 70 5.08 -11.87 -3.57
CA THR A 70 5.59 -10.83 -2.69
C THR A 70 5.96 -11.41 -1.33
N ASP A 71 6.75 -10.67 -0.58
CA ASP A 71 7.16 -11.06 0.78
C ASP A 71 6.22 -10.56 1.89
N ARG A 72 5.12 -9.87 1.53
CA ARG A 72 4.13 -9.45 2.52
C ARG A 72 3.41 -10.65 3.14
N ALA A 73 2.86 -10.46 4.32
CA ALA A 73 1.95 -11.42 4.93
C ALA A 73 0.63 -11.51 4.14
N GLY A 74 -0.17 -12.52 4.42
CA GLY A 74 -1.46 -12.70 3.79
C GLY A 74 -1.44 -13.53 2.52
N SER A 75 -2.59 -13.59 1.87
CA SER A 75 -2.84 -14.42 0.68
C SER A 75 -2.85 -13.56 -0.59
N ALA A 76 -3.58 -13.99 -1.61
CA ALA A 76 -3.69 -13.30 -2.89
C ALA A 76 -4.53 -12.01 -2.77
N THR A 77 -4.08 -10.96 -3.42
CA THR A 77 -4.79 -9.67 -3.49
C THR A 77 -4.78 -9.17 -4.93
N TRP A 78 -5.93 -8.71 -5.41
CA TRP A 78 -6.05 -8.11 -6.72
C TRP A 78 -5.80 -6.61 -6.67
N HIS A 79 -5.10 -6.12 -7.69
CA HIS A 79 -4.89 -4.70 -7.95
C HIS A 79 -5.29 -4.39 -9.39
N GLY A 80 -5.90 -3.22 -9.61
CA GLY A 80 -6.29 -2.83 -10.95
C GLY A 80 -6.98 -1.48 -11.05
N PRO A 81 -7.49 -1.15 -12.24
CA PRO A 81 -8.15 0.14 -12.50
C PRO A 81 -9.30 0.42 -11.53
N GLY A 82 -9.39 1.66 -11.06
CA GLY A 82 -10.41 2.08 -10.10
C GLY A 82 -10.04 1.85 -8.64
N GLN A 83 -8.93 1.18 -8.37
CA GLN A 83 -8.43 0.95 -7.02
C GLN A 83 -7.28 1.92 -6.73
N LEU A 84 -7.52 2.87 -5.82
CA LEU A 84 -6.48 3.76 -5.34
C LEU A 84 -5.63 3.05 -4.30
N VAL A 85 -4.33 2.99 -4.53
CA VAL A 85 -3.39 2.38 -3.60
C VAL A 85 -2.47 3.45 -3.02
N VAL A 86 -2.35 3.47 -1.71
CA VAL A 86 -1.45 4.37 -0.99
C VAL A 86 -0.49 3.54 -0.16
N TYR A 87 0.80 3.70 -0.42
CA TYR A 87 1.85 3.07 0.38
C TYR A 87 2.52 4.09 1.27
N PRO A 88 2.28 4.05 2.59
CA PRO A 88 3.03 4.88 3.52
C PRO A 88 4.41 4.28 3.77
N VAL A 89 5.46 5.04 3.45
CA VAL A 89 6.84 4.72 3.77
C VAL A 89 7.30 5.72 4.79
N VAL A 90 7.12 5.36 6.06
CA VAL A 90 7.29 6.30 7.17
C VAL A 90 8.12 5.68 8.29
N ARG A 91 8.83 6.53 9.02
CA ARG A 91 9.54 6.11 10.22
C ARG A 91 8.58 6.09 11.40
N LEU A 92 8.44 4.94 12.03
CA LEU A 92 7.61 4.81 13.22
C LEU A 92 8.37 5.32 14.45
N LYS A 93 7.61 5.90 15.37
CA LYS A 93 8.13 6.36 16.65
C LYS A 93 8.54 5.18 17.53
N GLU A 94 9.65 5.32 18.21
CA GLU A 94 10.08 4.34 19.22
C GLU A 94 9.30 4.50 20.55
N PRO A 95 8.97 3.40 21.24
CA PRO A 95 9.12 2.02 20.80
C PRO A 95 8.13 1.66 19.68
N VAL A 96 8.57 0.86 18.70
CA VAL A 96 7.73 0.50 17.56
C VAL A 96 6.61 -0.45 18.00
N ASP A 97 5.37 -0.06 17.69
CA ASP A 97 4.17 -0.86 17.93
C ASP A 97 3.41 -1.01 16.61
N LEU A 98 3.59 -2.16 15.95
CA LEU A 98 3.00 -2.41 14.64
C LEU A 98 1.48 -2.55 14.70
N VAL A 99 0.92 -3.06 15.79
CA VAL A 99 -0.53 -3.17 15.97
C VAL A 99 -1.14 -1.77 16.06
N GLN A 100 -0.54 -0.90 16.85
CA GLN A 100 -0.98 0.50 16.95
C GLN A 100 -0.90 1.21 15.60
N TRP A 101 0.17 0.97 14.84
CA TRP A 101 0.33 1.52 13.50
C TRP A 101 -0.80 1.09 12.56
N ILE A 102 -1.11 -0.21 12.52
CA ILE A 102 -2.19 -0.74 11.70
C ILE A 102 -3.54 -0.12 12.10
N ARG A 103 -3.81 0.00 13.40
CA ARG A 103 -5.05 0.62 13.90
C ARG A 103 -5.16 2.09 13.51
N ALA A 104 -4.05 2.82 13.53
CA ALA A 104 -4.01 4.21 13.11
C ALA A 104 -4.31 4.36 11.61
N VAL A 105 -3.74 3.49 10.78
CA VAL A 105 -4.01 3.46 9.34
C VAL A 105 -5.48 3.14 9.06
N GLU A 106 -6.03 2.11 9.72
CA GLU A 106 -7.45 1.77 9.58
C GLU A 106 -8.35 2.95 9.96
N ALA A 107 -8.08 3.60 11.09
CA ALA A 107 -8.85 4.77 11.53
C ALA A 107 -8.80 5.90 10.52
N SER A 108 -7.63 6.17 9.95
CA SER A 108 -7.47 7.21 8.92
C SER A 108 -8.30 6.93 7.68
N VAL A 109 -8.33 5.68 7.22
CA VAL A 109 -9.14 5.27 6.06
C VAL A 109 -10.62 5.41 6.36
N ILE A 110 -11.06 4.94 7.53
CA ILE A 110 -12.47 5.04 7.96
C ILE A 110 -12.91 6.50 8.01
N ASP A 111 -12.14 7.36 8.65
CA ASP A 111 -12.47 8.79 8.78
C ASP A 111 -12.51 9.47 7.41
N THR A 112 -11.55 9.17 6.54
CA THR A 112 -11.50 9.73 5.19
C THR A 112 -12.73 9.35 4.37
N VAL A 113 -13.11 8.08 4.39
CA VAL A 113 -14.27 7.60 3.61
C VAL A 113 -15.57 8.18 4.15
N ARG A 114 -15.71 8.28 5.47
CA ARG A 114 -16.88 8.90 6.09
C ARG A 114 -16.99 10.39 5.74
N GLU A 115 -15.90 11.12 5.85
CA GLU A 115 -15.88 12.57 5.58
C GLU A 115 -16.04 12.89 4.09
N ALA A 116 -15.35 12.17 3.22
CA ALA A 116 -15.35 12.46 1.78
C ALA A 116 -16.61 11.98 1.08
N TRP A 117 -17.19 10.86 1.48
CA TRP A 117 -18.30 10.23 0.77
C TRP A 117 -19.51 9.92 1.65
N GLY A 118 -19.46 10.19 2.94
CA GLY A 118 -20.58 9.94 3.85
C GLY A 118 -20.96 8.46 3.99
N LEU A 119 -20.04 7.55 3.69
CA LEU A 119 -20.31 6.11 3.73
C LEU A 119 -20.14 5.58 5.17
N PRO A 120 -21.03 4.67 5.63
CA PRO A 120 -20.98 4.11 6.99
C PRO A 120 -19.99 2.95 7.06
N VAL A 121 -18.70 3.24 6.91
CA VAL A 121 -17.63 2.24 7.00
C VAL A 121 -17.14 2.08 8.43
N HIS A 122 -16.74 0.86 8.77
CA HIS A 122 -16.16 0.53 10.07
C HIS A 122 -15.23 -0.68 9.91
N ARG A 123 -14.48 -0.97 10.99
CA ARG A 123 -13.51 -2.06 11.04
C ARG A 123 -14.18 -3.41 10.92
#